data_c18062ca2ba3b7a2f5f92db631c8822d
#
_entry.id   c18062ca2ba3b7a2f5f92db631c8822d
#
_cell.length_a   1.000
_cell.length_b   1.000
_cell.length_c   1.000
_cell.angle_alpha   90.00
_cell.angle_beta   90.00
_cell.angle_gamma   90.00
#
_symmetry.space_group_name_H-M   'P 1'
#
loop_
_entity.id
_entity.type
_entity.pdbx_description
1 polymer ?
#
loop_
_entity_poly.entity_id
_entity_poly.type
_entity_poly.pdbx_seq_one_letter_code
_entity_poly.pdbx_strand_id
1 'polypeptide(L)'
;MTQPQSPFDAIYNVQRWGDGYFRIGKDGHLHVRPQGDQGGEATLEAVLQACRAAGLRTPVLARFSGILRDRVRRLAGAFRGAIGEQDYRGRYTPVYPIKVNQQRRVVHEILRAREEGEPVGLEAGSKPELLAVLALSNPGDVVVCNGYKDREYLRLALMGEKLGFQVQIVVEKLSELPMLLEEARALEVSPRIGLRVRLMSIGKGNWQNTGGEKSKFGLSAPQLIEAVEHCRRAGRLDCVRMLHFHLGSQIANIQDIKAGMREAARYYVQLRQLGAALDTVDVGGGLGVDYEGTHSRSYCSMNYNLADYAWHIVHTLSEQCRRSDVPEPHLISESGRALTAHHAVLLVNITDEERQATARVTAPGDSDCVELHELWRLNQVLSGEHPNLLEVHPELLGAWQDLHLRYLNGEVDIRGRARGEQLYTNGLLALRARLDPRRRQQRDLLDRLNEILADKLFVNFSVFQSVPDVWGIDQVFPVLPLSGLDQPATRRGVLQDITCDSDGRIDQYVDGEGVEATLPLPETLNGHLGIFMVGAYQEILGDMHNLFGDTDSVDVNLNERGEIELTHAIQGDTVSSVLRYVNFDPERLLATLEDRCQQSQLHDDERQRFLGEIRDGLAGYTYLE
;
A
#
# COMPACT_ATOMS: atom_id res chain seq x y z
N MET A 1 1.80 -16.19 21.53
CA MET A 1 2.13 -14.76 21.68
C MET A 1 3.58 -14.70 22.11
N THR A 2 4.48 -14.39 21.20
CA THR A 2 5.89 -14.10 21.52
C THR A 2 5.95 -12.81 22.33
N GLN A 3 6.62 -12.82 23.48
CA GLN A 3 6.84 -11.60 24.28
C GLN A 3 7.58 -10.57 23.43
N PRO A 4 7.26 -9.27 23.53
CA PRO A 4 7.99 -8.23 22.84
C PRO A 4 9.47 -8.31 23.18
N GLN A 5 10.33 -8.29 22.14
CA GLN A 5 11.79 -8.39 22.34
C GLN A 5 12.39 -7.08 22.88
N SER A 6 11.68 -5.96 22.67
CA SER A 6 12.01 -4.64 23.20
C SER A 6 10.75 -4.02 23.81
N PRO A 7 10.85 -3.26 24.91
CA PRO A 7 9.71 -2.52 25.45
C PRO A 7 9.16 -1.46 24.46
N PHE A 8 9.91 -1.13 23.41
CA PHE A 8 9.53 -0.15 22.39
C PHE A 8 8.93 -0.79 21.13
N ASP A 9 8.98 -2.12 20.97
CA ASP A 9 8.33 -2.84 19.84
C ASP A 9 6.84 -2.52 19.74
N ALA A 10 6.19 -2.33 20.89
CA ALA A 10 4.77 -2.02 20.97
C ALA A 10 4.43 -0.62 20.43
N ILE A 11 5.39 0.32 20.41
CA ILE A 11 5.14 1.70 19.95
C ILE A 11 4.77 1.74 18.47
N TYR A 12 5.46 0.92 17.65
CA TYR A 12 5.29 0.92 16.20
C TYR A 12 4.54 -0.31 15.67
N ASN A 13 4.11 -1.21 16.55
CA ASN A 13 3.35 -2.42 16.25
C ASN A 13 3.97 -3.35 15.18
N VAL A 14 5.30 -3.30 15.02
CA VAL A 14 6.06 -3.98 13.96
C VAL A 14 5.84 -5.48 13.94
N GLN A 15 5.74 -6.12 15.12
CA GLN A 15 5.55 -7.59 15.21
C GLN A 15 4.24 -8.07 14.58
N ARG A 16 3.22 -7.20 14.49
CA ARG A 16 1.92 -7.56 13.95
C ARG A 16 1.82 -7.28 12.46
N TRP A 17 1.99 -6.01 12.04
CA TRP A 17 1.91 -5.69 10.62
C TRP A 17 3.09 -6.26 9.81
N GLY A 18 4.25 -6.43 10.43
CA GLY A 18 5.44 -6.98 9.79
C GLY A 18 5.37 -8.46 9.44
N ASP A 19 4.39 -9.20 9.96
CA ASP A 19 4.10 -10.63 9.68
C ASP A 19 5.34 -11.55 9.71
N GLY A 20 6.31 -11.21 10.61
CA GLY A 20 7.59 -11.93 10.78
C GLY A 20 8.70 -11.54 9.80
N TYR A 21 8.42 -10.66 8.83
CA TYR A 21 9.44 -10.16 7.90
C TYR A 21 10.22 -8.98 8.44
N PHE A 22 9.64 -8.21 9.36
CA PHE A 22 10.28 -7.04 9.97
C PHE A 22 10.28 -7.16 11.49
N ARG A 23 11.35 -6.67 12.12
CA ARG A 23 11.47 -6.61 13.57
C ARG A 23 12.41 -5.49 14.01
N ILE A 24 12.22 -4.96 15.21
CA ILE A 24 13.17 -4.07 15.86
C ILE A 24 14.22 -4.93 16.59
N GLY A 25 15.49 -4.71 16.27
CA GLY A 25 16.61 -5.36 16.95
C GLY A 25 16.89 -4.77 18.32
N LYS A 26 17.64 -5.49 19.15
CA LYS A 26 18.14 -4.97 20.45
C LYS A 26 19.14 -3.82 20.29
N ASP A 27 19.66 -3.66 19.09
CA ASP A 27 20.56 -2.60 18.64
C ASP A 27 19.81 -1.31 18.24
N GLY A 28 18.49 -1.30 18.36
CA GLY A 28 17.65 -0.16 18.00
C GLY A 28 17.47 0.02 16.48
N HIS A 29 17.92 -0.92 15.67
CA HIS A 29 17.76 -0.90 14.21
C HIS A 29 16.56 -1.74 13.76
N LEU A 30 16.00 -1.36 12.64
CA LEU A 30 14.96 -2.14 11.99
C LEU A 30 15.57 -3.19 11.07
N HIS A 31 15.25 -4.44 11.31
CA HIS A 31 15.75 -5.60 10.59
C HIS A 31 14.71 -6.14 9.63
N VAL A 32 15.16 -6.65 8.48
CA VAL A 32 14.35 -7.39 7.49
C VAL A 32 14.80 -8.84 7.41
N ARG A 33 13.83 -9.74 7.32
CA ARG A 33 14.00 -11.21 7.23
C ARG A 33 13.11 -11.75 6.10
N PRO A 34 13.54 -11.68 4.83
CA PRO A 34 12.70 -12.00 3.68
C PRO A 34 12.17 -13.44 3.62
N GLN A 35 12.79 -14.35 4.35
CA GLN A 35 12.39 -15.76 4.47
C GLN A 35 11.85 -16.10 5.88
N GLY A 36 11.50 -15.10 6.67
CA GLY A 36 11.08 -15.26 8.05
C GLY A 36 12.19 -15.85 8.92
N ASP A 37 11.83 -16.79 9.81
CA ASP A 37 12.77 -17.40 10.75
C ASP A 37 13.78 -18.38 10.11
N GLN A 38 13.62 -18.72 8.82
CA GLN A 38 14.43 -19.72 8.12
C GLN A 38 15.57 -19.12 7.31
N GLY A 39 15.69 -17.80 7.22
CA GLY A 39 16.69 -17.13 6.39
C GLY A 39 17.58 -16.18 7.15
N GLY A 40 18.51 -15.54 6.43
CA GLY A 40 19.34 -14.47 6.96
C GLY A 40 18.53 -13.20 7.24
N GLU A 41 19.11 -12.32 8.04
CA GLU A 41 18.55 -10.99 8.32
C GLU A 41 19.60 -9.91 8.12
N ALA A 42 19.13 -8.71 7.77
CA ALA A 42 19.97 -7.52 7.67
C ALA A 42 19.22 -6.30 8.21
N THR A 43 19.95 -5.28 8.66
CA THR A 43 19.34 -3.98 9.00
C THR A 43 18.96 -3.23 7.73
N LEU A 44 17.84 -2.48 7.75
CA LEU A 44 17.47 -1.64 6.61
C LEU A 44 18.49 -0.51 6.37
N GLU A 45 19.21 -0.11 7.40
CA GLU A 45 20.30 0.85 7.26
C GLU A 45 21.47 0.27 6.46
N ALA A 46 21.82 -1.02 6.67
CA ALA A 46 22.80 -1.72 5.85
C ALA A 46 22.34 -1.89 4.39
N VAL A 47 21.04 -2.15 4.18
CA VAL A 47 20.44 -2.17 2.83
C VAL A 47 20.59 -0.80 2.16
N LEU A 48 20.27 0.28 2.85
CA LEU A 48 20.41 1.63 2.32
C LEU A 48 21.88 1.97 1.99
N GLN A 49 22.82 1.56 2.84
CA GLN A 49 24.26 1.75 2.56
C GLN A 49 24.70 0.95 1.32
N ALA A 50 24.23 -0.28 1.15
CA ALA A 50 24.48 -1.07 -0.04
C ALA A 50 23.89 -0.40 -1.30
N CYS A 51 22.69 0.16 -1.23
CA CYS A 51 22.07 0.93 -2.32
C CYS A 51 22.95 2.12 -2.72
N ARG A 52 23.43 2.91 -1.76
CA ARG A 52 24.33 4.05 -1.99
C ARG A 52 25.66 3.61 -2.61
N ALA A 53 26.22 2.51 -2.14
CA ALA A 53 27.46 1.95 -2.71
C ALA A 53 27.27 1.49 -4.16
N ALA A 54 26.05 1.09 -4.53
CA ALA A 54 25.66 0.76 -5.90
C ALA A 54 25.26 1.98 -6.76
N GLY A 55 25.37 3.21 -6.23
CA GLY A 55 25.05 4.44 -6.94
C GLY A 55 23.56 4.79 -6.99
N LEU A 56 22.74 4.18 -6.12
CA LEU A 56 21.33 4.51 -5.97
C LEU A 56 21.13 5.61 -4.92
N ARG A 57 20.13 6.45 -5.15
CA ARG A 57 19.82 7.63 -4.33
C ARG A 57 18.49 7.44 -3.61
N THR A 58 18.30 8.17 -2.53
CA THR A 58 16.99 8.28 -1.88
C THR A 58 16.14 9.34 -2.61
N PRO A 59 14.82 9.12 -2.77
CA PRO A 59 14.07 7.93 -2.36
C PRO A 59 14.45 6.69 -3.18
N VAL A 60 14.50 5.51 -2.54
CA VAL A 60 14.76 4.24 -3.22
C VAL A 60 13.77 3.16 -2.80
N LEU A 61 13.16 2.51 -3.78
CA LEU A 61 12.24 1.38 -3.55
C LEU A 61 13.03 0.08 -3.46
N ALA A 62 13.14 -0.48 -2.26
CA ALA A 62 13.77 -1.78 -2.00
C ALA A 62 12.73 -2.90 -2.07
N ARG A 63 12.90 -3.85 -3.00
CA ARG A 63 12.03 -5.03 -3.17
C ARG A 63 12.73 -6.28 -2.62
N PHE A 64 12.15 -6.88 -1.60
CA PHE A 64 12.66 -8.10 -0.97
C PHE A 64 12.04 -9.33 -1.65
N SER A 65 12.69 -9.84 -2.68
CA SER A 65 12.19 -10.93 -3.54
C SER A 65 11.85 -12.21 -2.76
N GLY A 66 12.58 -12.50 -1.68
CA GLY A 66 12.30 -13.66 -0.82
C GLY A 66 10.90 -13.62 -0.18
N ILE A 67 10.38 -12.42 0.12
CA ILE A 67 9.04 -12.26 0.69
C ILE A 67 7.97 -12.72 -0.31
N LEU A 68 8.12 -12.42 -1.60
CA LEU A 68 7.14 -12.82 -2.62
C LEU A 68 6.98 -14.35 -2.68
N ARG A 69 8.09 -15.09 -2.71
CA ARG A 69 8.07 -16.57 -2.72
C ARG A 69 7.49 -17.14 -1.42
N ASP A 70 7.87 -16.58 -0.28
CA ASP A 70 7.35 -17.01 1.01
C ASP A 70 5.84 -16.77 1.14
N ARG A 71 5.33 -15.63 0.64
CA ARG A 71 3.87 -15.35 0.63
C ARG A 71 3.09 -16.35 -0.21
N VAL A 72 3.60 -16.73 -1.39
CA VAL A 72 2.97 -17.79 -2.21
C VAL A 72 2.95 -19.11 -1.44
N ARG A 73 4.09 -19.51 -0.84
CA ARG A 73 4.22 -20.76 -0.07
C ARG A 73 3.28 -20.79 1.14
N ARG A 74 3.17 -19.69 1.90
CA ARG A 74 2.27 -19.59 3.05
C ARG A 74 0.80 -19.70 2.64
N LEU A 75 0.40 -19.01 1.56
CA LEU A 75 -0.98 -19.08 1.05
C LEU A 75 -1.31 -20.49 0.56
N ALA A 76 -0.46 -21.08 -0.28
CA ALA A 76 -0.64 -22.44 -0.77
C ALA A 76 -0.64 -23.47 0.38
N GLY A 77 0.23 -23.28 1.38
CA GLY A 77 0.30 -24.10 2.59
C GLY A 77 -0.97 -24.06 3.43
N ALA A 78 -1.58 -22.87 3.60
CA ALA A 78 -2.83 -22.71 4.33
C ALA A 78 -3.99 -23.50 3.66
N PHE A 79 -4.10 -23.40 2.33
CA PHE A 79 -5.10 -24.19 1.59
C PHE A 79 -4.81 -25.68 1.63
N ARG A 80 -3.53 -26.09 1.51
CA ARG A 80 -3.15 -27.51 1.62
C ARG A 80 -3.50 -28.09 2.98
N GLY A 81 -3.29 -27.33 4.07
CA GLY A 81 -3.73 -27.69 5.42
C GLY A 81 -5.24 -27.88 5.51
N ALA A 82 -6.01 -26.90 5.05
CA ALA A 82 -7.47 -26.94 5.07
C ALA A 82 -8.05 -28.08 4.21
N ILE A 83 -7.46 -28.35 3.04
CA ILE A 83 -7.81 -29.47 2.15
C ILE A 83 -7.59 -30.81 2.87
N GLY A 84 -6.43 -30.96 3.53
CA GLY A 84 -6.09 -32.19 4.27
C GLY A 84 -7.00 -32.42 5.47
N GLU A 85 -7.28 -31.37 6.27
CA GLU A 85 -8.16 -31.47 7.45
C GLU A 85 -9.60 -31.86 7.10
N GLN A 86 -10.06 -31.52 5.90
CA GLN A 86 -11.45 -31.69 5.48
C GLN A 86 -11.67 -32.85 4.52
N ASP A 87 -10.63 -33.63 4.22
CA ASP A 87 -10.66 -34.67 3.19
C ASP A 87 -11.24 -34.15 1.86
N TYR A 88 -10.89 -32.91 1.49
CA TYR A 88 -11.37 -32.26 0.27
C TYR A 88 -10.68 -32.84 -0.96
N ARG A 89 -11.46 -33.22 -1.96
CA ARG A 89 -10.96 -33.95 -3.15
C ARG A 89 -10.45 -33.03 -4.26
N GLY A 90 -10.76 -31.74 -4.19
CA GLY A 90 -10.25 -30.73 -5.11
C GLY A 90 -8.81 -30.32 -4.79
N ARG A 91 -8.21 -29.54 -5.69
CA ARG A 91 -6.88 -28.95 -5.53
C ARG A 91 -6.99 -27.42 -5.38
N TYR A 92 -5.90 -26.79 -5.02
CA TYR A 92 -5.82 -25.32 -4.95
C TYR A 92 -4.65 -24.80 -5.80
N THR A 93 -4.88 -23.71 -6.52
CA THR A 93 -3.85 -22.94 -7.23
C THR A 93 -4.01 -21.46 -6.91
N PRO A 94 -3.05 -20.81 -6.25
CA PRO A 94 -3.01 -19.36 -6.17
C PRO A 94 -2.79 -18.79 -7.58
N VAL A 95 -3.59 -17.79 -7.94
CA VAL A 95 -3.43 -17.04 -9.18
C VAL A 95 -3.06 -15.61 -8.82
N TYR A 96 -1.98 -15.12 -9.39
CA TYR A 96 -1.53 -13.74 -9.18
C TYR A 96 -2.11 -12.81 -10.23
N PRO A 97 -2.99 -11.86 -9.84
CA PRO A 97 -3.47 -10.81 -10.74
C PRO A 97 -2.36 -9.78 -10.94
N ILE A 98 -1.78 -9.73 -12.14
CA ILE A 98 -0.59 -8.91 -12.37
C ILE A 98 -0.85 -7.40 -12.23
N LYS A 99 -2.11 -6.96 -12.35
CA LYS A 99 -2.53 -5.56 -12.13
C LYS A 99 -2.12 -4.99 -10.77
N VAL A 100 -1.89 -5.83 -9.78
CA VAL A 100 -1.50 -5.41 -8.43
C VAL A 100 -0.08 -4.88 -8.41
N ASN A 101 0.81 -5.48 -9.18
CA ASN A 101 2.14 -4.95 -9.50
C ASN A 101 2.63 -5.66 -10.78
N GLN A 102 2.61 -4.95 -11.93
CA GLN A 102 3.00 -5.49 -13.24
C GLN A 102 4.51 -5.48 -13.48
N GLN A 103 5.31 -5.03 -12.52
CA GLN A 103 6.76 -5.06 -12.68
C GLN A 103 7.21 -6.49 -13.02
N ARG A 104 7.93 -6.64 -14.14
CA ARG A 104 8.34 -7.95 -14.63
C ARG A 104 9.04 -8.79 -13.56
N ARG A 105 9.81 -8.15 -12.69
CA ARG A 105 10.55 -8.82 -11.61
C ARG A 105 9.63 -9.38 -10.55
N VAL A 106 8.62 -8.63 -10.14
CA VAL A 106 7.62 -9.09 -9.17
C VAL A 106 6.89 -10.32 -9.69
N VAL A 107 6.42 -10.27 -10.94
CA VAL A 107 5.74 -11.41 -11.58
C VAL A 107 6.66 -12.62 -11.68
N HIS A 108 7.92 -12.41 -12.10
CA HIS A 108 8.91 -13.47 -12.23
C HIS A 108 9.23 -14.13 -10.89
N GLU A 109 9.42 -13.35 -9.81
CA GLU A 109 9.72 -13.90 -8.49
C GLU A 109 8.54 -14.69 -7.90
N ILE A 110 7.31 -14.25 -8.15
CA ILE A 110 6.12 -15.03 -7.79
C ILE A 110 6.09 -16.38 -8.53
N LEU A 111 6.39 -16.37 -9.85
CA LEU A 111 6.45 -17.60 -10.65
C LEU A 111 7.58 -18.53 -10.21
N ARG A 112 8.67 -18.03 -9.64
CA ARG A 112 9.76 -18.87 -9.11
C ARG A 112 9.34 -19.76 -7.95
N ALA A 113 8.23 -19.49 -7.27
CA ALA A 113 7.66 -20.43 -6.31
C ALA A 113 7.36 -21.82 -6.90
N ARG A 114 7.21 -21.92 -8.24
CA ARG A 114 7.10 -23.20 -8.97
C ARG A 114 8.34 -24.07 -8.85
N GLU A 115 9.52 -23.47 -8.80
CA GLU A 115 10.79 -24.17 -8.60
C GLU A 115 10.82 -24.87 -7.23
N GLU A 116 10.04 -24.34 -6.27
CA GLU A 116 9.86 -24.89 -4.94
C GLU A 116 8.66 -25.86 -4.84
N GLY A 117 8.01 -26.17 -5.98
CA GLY A 117 6.89 -27.11 -6.07
C GLY A 117 5.50 -26.53 -5.84
N GLU A 118 5.38 -25.20 -5.74
CA GLU A 118 4.07 -24.55 -5.56
C GLU A 118 3.42 -24.23 -6.91
N PRO A 119 2.18 -24.70 -7.18
CA PRO A 119 1.49 -24.34 -8.40
C PRO A 119 1.09 -22.85 -8.33
N VAL A 120 1.43 -22.06 -9.36
CA VAL A 120 1.05 -20.65 -9.45
C VAL A 120 0.53 -20.35 -10.84
N GLY A 121 -0.65 -19.73 -10.91
CA GLY A 121 -1.22 -19.16 -12.13
C GLY A 121 -1.09 -17.64 -12.17
N LEU A 122 -1.44 -17.06 -13.32
CA LEU A 122 -1.48 -15.60 -13.52
C LEU A 122 -2.86 -15.15 -13.99
N GLU A 123 -3.25 -13.92 -13.63
CA GLU A 123 -4.48 -13.30 -14.15
C GLU A 123 -4.14 -12.03 -14.95
N ALA A 124 -4.86 -11.81 -16.03
CA ALA A 124 -4.77 -10.64 -16.88
C ALA A 124 -6.15 -9.98 -17.08
N GLY A 125 -6.22 -8.67 -16.89
CA GLY A 125 -7.44 -7.87 -17.07
C GLY A 125 -7.41 -6.95 -18.30
N SER A 126 -6.32 -6.98 -19.10
CA SER A 126 -6.16 -6.16 -20.31
C SER A 126 -5.30 -6.86 -21.36
N LYS A 127 -5.32 -6.38 -22.62
CA LYS A 127 -4.49 -6.96 -23.69
C LYS A 127 -2.99 -6.92 -23.42
N PRO A 128 -2.41 -5.79 -22.97
CA PRO A 128 -0.99 -5.77 -22.60
C PRO A 128 -0.64 -6.77 -21.50
N GLU A 129 -1.48 -6.86 -20.46
CA GLU A 129 -1.30 -7.84 -19.38
C GLU A 129 -1.38 -9.28 -19.90
N LEU A 130 -2.35 -9.59 -20.78
CA LEU A 130 -2.49 -10.93 -21.35
C LEU A 130 -1.25 -11.32 -22.14
N LEU A 131 -0.72 -10.43 -22.98
CA LEU A 131 0.51 -10.70 -23.74
C LEU A 131 1.70 -10.95 -22.80
N ALA A 132 1.84 -10.16 -21.73
CA ALA A 132 2.88 -10.37 -20.74
C ALA A 132 2.71 -11.72 -20.00
N VAL A 133 1.48 -12.06 -19.60
CA VAL A 133 1.15 -13.33 -18.92
C VAL A 133 1.46 -14.52 -19.82
N LEU A 134 1.03 -14.51 -21.08
CA LEU A 134 1.31 -15.59 -22.03
C LEU A 134 2.81 -15.76 -22.29
N ALA A 135 3.58 -14.65 -22.30
CA ALA A 135 5.02 -14.70 -22.51
C ALA A 135 5.80 -15.23 -21.29
N LEU A 136 5.25 -15.10 -20.07
CA LEU A 136 5.88 -15.52 -18.81
C LEU A 136 5.41 -16.91 -18.35
N SER A 137 4.28 -17.40 -18.86
CA SER A 137 3.71 -18.69 -18.48
C SER A 137 4.29 -19.83 -19.30
N ASN A 138 4.18 -21.05 -18.77
CA ASN A 138 4.57 -22.29 -19.48
C ASN A 138 3.31 -23.07 -19.88
N PRO A 139 3.39 -23.94 -20.93
CA PRO A 139 2.31 -24.87 -21.24
C PRO A 139 1.87 -25.66 -20.00
N GLY A 140 0.57 -25.76 -19.78
CA GLY A 140 -0.02 -26.37 -18.59
C GLY A 140 -0.34 -25.40 -17.44
N ASP A 141 0.18 -24.18 -17.47
CA ASP A 141 -0.12 -23.17 -16.44
C ASP A 141 -1.54 -22.64 -16.54
N VAL A 142 -2.10 -22.28 -15.40
CA VAL A 142 -3.42 -21.63 -15.29
C VAL A 142 -3.27 -20.15 -15.61
N VAL A 143 -4.07 -19.69 -16.57
CA VAL A 143 -4.20 -18.27 -16.93
C VAL A 143 -5.66 -17.87 -16.79
N VAL A 144 -5.96 -16.86 -15.97
CA VAL A 144 -7.30 -16.32 -15.80
C VAL A 144 -7.44 -15.02 -16.59
N CYS A 145 -8.48 -14.91 -17.39
CA CYS A 145 -8.76 -13.76 -18.25
C CYS A 145 -9.99 -13.01 -17.74
N ASN A 146 -9.77 -11.94 -16.98
CA ASN A 146 -10.80 -11.04 -16.47
C ASN A 146 -10.90 -9.73 -17.32
N GLY A 147 -11.69 -8.77 -16.85
CA GLY A 147 -11.79 -7.44 -17.41
C GLY A 147 -12.58 -7.35 -18.71
N TYR A 148 -12.54 -6.18 -19.36
CA TYR A 148 -13.21 -5.94 -20.63
C TYR A 148 -12.56 -6.72 -21.77
N LYS A 149 -13.41 -7.40 -22.58
CA LYS A 149 -12.95 -8.24 -23.67
C LYS A 149 -13.54 -7.77 -24.99
N ASP A 150 -12.66 -7.46 -25.93
CA ASP A 150 -12.98 -7.33 -27.36
C ASP A 150 -12.60 -8.61 -28.12
N ARG A 151 -12.88 -8.66 -29.41
CA ARG A 151 -12.55 -9.82 -30.24
C ARG A 151 -11.06 -10.15 -30.28
N GLU A 152 -10.20 -9.13 -30.26
CA GLU A 152 -8.75 -9.32 -30.27
C GLU A 152 -8.27 -9.95 -28.98
N TYR A 153 -8.75 -9.47 -27.82
CA TYR A 153 -8.46 -10.07 -26.52
C TYR A 153 -8.88 -11.54 -26.47
N LEU A 154 -10.11 -11.84 -26.92
CA LEU A 154 -10.63 -13.22 -26.94
C LEU A 154 -9.81 -14.12 -27.86
N ARG A 155 -9.36 -13.63 -29.02
CA ARG A 155 -8.48 -14.37 -29.92
C ARG A 155 -7.13 -14.70 -29.26
N LEU A 156 -6.50 -13.72 -28.60
CA LEU A 156 -5.24 -13.93 -27.89
C LEU A 156 -5.39 -14.96 -26.77
N ALA A 157 -6.47 -14.90 -26.00
CA ALA A 157 -6.77 -15.87 -24.95
C ALA A 157 -6.96 -17.28 -25.52
N LEU A 158 -7.73 -17.43 -26.62
CA LEU A 158 -7.95 -18.71 -27.30
C LEU A 158 -6.67 -19.25 -27.96
N MET A 159 -5.81 -18.38 -28.48
CA MET A 159 -4.48 -18.78 -28.97
C MET A 159 -3.63 -19.34 -27.84
N GLY A 160 -3.72 -18.75 -26.63
CA GLY A 160 -3.09 -19.29 -25.42
C GLY A 160 -3.52 -20.73 -25.13
N GLU A 161 -4.81 -21.04 -25.23
CA GLU A 161 -5.33 -22.42 -25.08
C GLU A 161 -4.73 -23.36 -26.14
N LYS A 162 -4.59 -22.91 -27.40
CA LYS A 162 -3.92 -23.68 -28.46
C LYS A 162 -2.44 -23.91 -28.19
N LEU A 163 -1.77 -23.00 -27.50
CA LEU A 163 -0.37 -23.11 -27.10
C LEU A 163 -0.18 -24.04 -25.87
N GLY A 164 -1.27 -24.56 -25.33
CA GLY A 164 -1.26 -25.54 -24.24
C GLY A 164 -1.39 -24.94 -22.84
N PHE A 165 -1.72 -23.66 -22.70
CA PHE A 165 -2.06 -23.06 -21.40
C PHE A 165 -3.48 -23.47 -20.99
N GLN A 166 -3.77 -23.46 -19.69
CA GLN A 166 -5.13 -23.66 -19.17
C GLN A 166 -5.82 -22.29 -19.02
N VAL A 167 -6.34 -21.75 -20.14
CA VAL A 167 -6.89 -20.40 -20.16
C VAL A 167 -8.35 -20.38 -19.75
N GLN A 168 -8.64 -19.82 -18.59
CA GLN A 168 -9.99 -19.60 -18.06
C GLN A 168 -10.50 -18.23 -18.53
N ILE A 169 -11.44 -18.19 -19.48
CA ILE A 169 -11.99 -16.93 -20.00
C ILE A 169 -13.25 -16.59 -19.21
N VAL A 170 -13.17 -15.58 -18.34
CA VAL A 170 -14.25 -15.21 -17.44
C VAL A 170 -15.24 -14.27 -18.13
N VAL A 171 -16.47 -14.74 -18.34
CA VAL A 171 -17.57 -13.94 -18.87
C VAL A 171 -18.14 -13.06 -17.76
N GLU A 172 -17.96 -11.76 -17.88
CA GLU A 172 -18.40 -10.75 -16.91
C GLU A 172 -19.66 -9.99 -17.39
N LYS A 173 -19.93 -10.04 -18.69
CA LYS A 173 -21.12 -9.48 -19.35
C LYS A 173 -21.66 -10.50 -20.34
N LEU A 174 -22.99 -10.63 -20.40
CA LEU A 174 -23.65 -11.62 -21.25
C LEU A 174 -23.29 -11.42 -22.74
N SER A 175 -23.04 -10.18 -23.17
CA SER A 175 -22.64 -9.84 -24.55
C SER A 175 -21.27 -10.40 -24.97
N GLU A 176 -20.42 -10.79 -24.03
CA GLU A 176 -19.11 -11.39 -24.34
C GLU A 176 -19.25 -12.84 -24.84
N LEU A 177 -20.27 -13.55 -24.39
CA LEU A 177 -20.43 -14.97 -24.67
C LEU A 177 -20.62 -15.31 -26.15
N PRO A 178 -21.49 -14.62 -26.93
CA PRO A 178 -21.60 -14.86 -28.38
C PRO A 178 -20.27 -14.63 -29.10
N MET A 179 -19.56 -13.53 -28.80
CA MET A 179 -18.26 -13.24 -29.42
C MET A 179 -17.23 -14.34 -29.11
N LEU A 180 -17.17 -14.80 -27.85
CA LEU A 180 -16.27 -15.87 -27.44
C LEU A 180 -16.53 -17.16 -28.23
N LEU A 181 -17.80 -17.56 -28.38
CA LEU A 181 -18.16 -18.78 -29.10
C LEU A 181 -17.91 -18.66 -30.60
N GLU A 182 -18.10 -17.49 -31.20
CA GLU A 182 -17.76 -17.21 -32.60
C GLU A 182 -16.25 -17.33 -32.83
N GLU A 183 -15.42 -16.65 -32.03
CA GLU A 183 -13.97 -16.70 -32.16
C GLU A 183 -13.40 -18.09 -31.86
N ALA A 184 -13.95 -18.79 -30.86
CA ALA A 184 -13.59 -20.17 -30.55
C ALA A 184 -13.86 -21.12 -31.71
N ARG A 185 -15.00 -20.94 -32.42
CA ARG A 185 -15.32 -21.70 -33.62
C ARG A 185 -14.36 -21.38 -34.76
N ALA A 186 -14.07 -20.08 -34.98
CA ALA A 186 -13.16 -19.64 -36.05
C ALA A 186 -11.73 -20.16 -35.87
N LEU A 187 -11.29 -20.30 -34.60
CA LEU A 187 -9.97 -20.82 -34.28
C LEU A 187 -9.94 -22.33 -34.02
N GLU A 188 -11.10 -23.01 -34.09
CA GLU A 188 -11.24 -24.44 -33.81
C GLU A 188 -10.70 -24.82 -32.40
N VAL A 189 -11.09 -24.03 -31.39
CA VAL A 189 -10.68 -24.21 -29.99
C VAL A 189 -11.91 -24.49 -29.12
N SER A 190 -11.80 -25.40 -28.19
CA SER A 190 -12.79 -25.57 -27.11
C SER A 190 -12.42 -24.68 -25.93
N PRO A 191 -13.11 -23.55 -25.70
CA PRO A 191 -12.74 -22.60 -24.66
C PRO A 191 -13.08 -23.15 -23.28
N ARG A 192 -12.30 -22.76 -22.24
CA ARG A 192 -12.69 -22.93 -20.85
C ARG A 192 -13.40 -21.66 -20.38
N ILE A 193 -14.73 -21.74 -20.28
CA ILE A 193 -15.57 -20.59 -19.95
C ILE A 193 -15.78 -20.53 -18.45
N GLY A 194 -15.38 -19.40 -17.84
CA GLY A 194 -15.76 -19.00 -16.51
C GLY A 194 -17.00 -18.11 -16.53
N LEU A 195 -17.93 -18.32 -15.61
CA LEU A 195 -19.07 -17.41 -15.42
C LEU A 195 -18.87 -16.62 -14.13
N ARG A 196 -18.75 -15.29 -14.23
CA ARG A 196 -18.67 -14.43 -13.04
C ARG A 196 -20.05 -14.13 -12.53
N VAL A 197 -20.34 -14.60 -11.32
CA VAL A 197 -21.60 -14.32 -10.63
C VAL A 197 -21.51 -13.03 -9.81
N ARG A 198 -22.57 -12.25 -9.85
CA ARG A 198 -22.78 -11.12 -8.96
C ARG A 198 -23.46 -11.60 -7.69
N LEU A 199 -22.72 -11.59 -6.57
CA LEU A 199 -23.25 -11.97 -5.28
C LEU A 199 -24.04 -10.80 -4.67
N MET A 200 -25.12 -11.12 -3.95
CA MET A 200 -25.92 -10.17 -3.17
C MET A 200 -25.30 -9.92 -1.79
N SER A 201 -24.51 -10.89 -1.29
CA SER A 201 -23.76 -10.75 -0.05
C SER A 201 -22.63 -9.76 -0.25
N ILE A 202 -22.82 -8.53 0.28
CA ILE A 202 -21.84 -7.43 0.17
C ILE A 202 -21.18 -7.28 1.53
N GLY A 203 -19.84 -7.24 1.55
CA GLY A 203 -19.11 -6.76 2.71
C GLY A 203 -19.34 -5.25 2.95
N LYS A 204 -19.01 -4.76 4.13
CA LYS A 204 -19.11 -3.34 4.50
C LYS A 204 -17.71 -2.73 4.59
N GLY A 205 -17.25 -1.98 3.58
CA GLY A 205 -15.97 -1.28 3.61
C GLY A 205 -15.80 -0.31 2.44
N ASN A 206 -14.82 0.57 2.50
CA ASN A 206 -14.57 1.62 1.49
C ASN A 206 -14.28 1.08 0.08
N TRP A 207 -13.84 -0.19 -0.04
CA TRP A 207 -13.43 -0.88 -1.28
C TRP A 207 -14.50 -1.83 -1.86
N GLN A 208 -15.72 -1.82 -1.35
CA GLN A 208 -16.71 -2.90 -1.54
C GLN A 208 -17.78 -2.62 -2.58
N ASN A 209 -17.59 -1.64 -3.47
CA ASN A 209 -18.49 -1.38 -4.60
C ASN A 209 -18.46 -2.46 -5.71
N THR A 210 -17.91 -3.65 -5.43
CA THR A 210 -17.77 -4.75 -6.40
C THR A 210 -18.90 -5.75 -6.37
N GLY A 211 -19.79 -5.71 -5.36
CA GLY A 211 -20.98 -6.56 -5.20
C GLY A 211 -22.29 -5.77 -5.25
N GLY A 212 -23.44 -6.48 -5.24
CA GLY A 212 -24.78 -5.91 -5.26
C GLY A 212 -25.20 -5.30 -6.60
N GLU A 213 -26.33 -4.61 -6.60
CA GLU A 213 -26.96 -4.08 -7.83
C GLU A 213 -26.09 -3.05 -8.60
N LYS A 214 -25.19 -2.34 -7.91
CA LYS A 214 -24.30 -1.32 -8.49
C LYS A 214 -22.98 -1.88 -9.01
N SER A 215 -22.76 -3.21 -8.93
CA SER A 215 -21.53 -3.83 -9.40
C SER A 215 -21.33 -3.59 -10.89
N LYS A 216 -20.13 -3.15 -11.27
CA LYS A 216 -19.71 -2.94 -12.67
C LYS A 216 -19.69 -4.24 -13.46
N PHE A 217 -19.39 -5.37 -12.81
CA PHE A 217 -19.17 -6.67 -13.42
C PHE A 217 -19.97 -7.78 -12.74
N GLY A 218 -20.14 -8.87 -13.50
CA GLY A 218 -20.79 -10.08 -13.05
C GLY A 218 -22.24 -10.21 -13.48
N LEU A 219 -22.62 -11.43 -13.71
CA LEU A 219 -23.96 -11.83 -14.20
C LEU A 219 -24.94 -11.93 -13.04
N SER A 220 -26.13 -11.44 -13.22
CA SER A 220 -27.27 -11.70 -12.33
C SER A 220 -27.77 -13.15 -12.52
N ALA A 221 -28.59 -13.65 -11.58
CA ALA A 221 -29.16 -15.00 -11.69
C ALA A 221 -29.91 -15.26 -13.01
N PRO A 222 -30.78 -14.34 -13.52
CA PRO A 222 -31.38 -14.50 -14.86
C PRO A 222 -30.33 -14.60 -15.98
N GLN A 223 -29.30 -13.74 -15.93
CA GLN A 223 -28.22 -13.74 -16.94
C GLN A 223 -27.37 -15.02 -16.90
N LEU A 224 -27.15 -15.61 -15.71
CA LEU A 224 -26.45 -16.89 -15.57
C LEU A 224 -27.25 -18.02 -16.24
N ILE A 225 -28.57 -18.07 -16.01
CA ILE A 225 -29.45 -19.05 -16.66
C ILE A 225 -29.40 -18.86 -18.19
N GLU A 226 -29.50 -17.61 -18.65
CA GLU A 226 -29.41 -17.28 -20.07
C GLU A 226 -28.07 -17.69 -20.69
N ALA A 227 -26.94 -17.49 -19.98
CA ALA A 227 -25.61 -17.93 -20.41
C ALA A 227 -25.53 -19.46 -20.54
N VAL A 228 -26.05 -20.21 -19.54
CA VAL A 228 -26.11 -21.68 -19.58
C VAL A 228 -26.96 -22.18 -20.76
N GLU A 229 -28.14 -21.59 -20.97
CA GLU A 229 -29.02 -21.95 -22.08
C GLU A 229 -28.40 -21.56 -23.44
N HIS A 230 -27.66 -20.46 -23.51
CA HIS A 230 -26.95 -20.09 -24.73
C HIS A 230 -25.87 -21.13 -25.07
N CYS A 231 -25.04 -21.53 -24.09
CA CYS A 231 -24.05 -22.60 -24.27
C CYS A 231 -24.69 -23.94 -24.64
N ARG A 232 -25.83 -24.28 -24.01
CA ARG A 232 -26.57 -25.52 -24.31
C ARG A 232 -27.06 -25.53 -25.76
N ARG A 233 -27.69 -24.44 -26.24
CA ARG A 233 -28.16 -24.31 -27.64
C ARG A 233 -27.00 -24.34 -28.64
N ALA A 234 -25.85 -23.84 -28.26
CA ALA A 234 -24.64 -23.89 -29.06
C ALA A 234 -23.92 -25.25 -29.04
N GLY A 235 -24.40 -26.22 -28.24
CA GLY A 235 -23.74 -27.52 -28.07
C GLY A 235 -22.37 -27.39 -27.37
N ARG A 236 -22.22 -26.39 -26.48
CA ARG A 236 -20.95 -26.03 -25.81
C ARG A 236 -21.10 -25.93 -24.27
N LEU A 237 -22.07 -26.63 -23.69
CA LEU A 237 -22.29 -26.60 -22.25
C LEU A 237 -21.11 -27.23 -21.46
N ASP A 238 -20.41 -28.17 -22.08
CA ASP A 238 -19.18 -28.79 -21.61
C ASP A 238 -18.00 -27.82 -21.47
N CYS A 239 -18.05 -26.68 -22.18
CA CYS A 239 -17.06 -25.62 -22.08
C CYS A 239 -17.22 -24.73 -20.84
N VAL A 240 -18.37 -24.75 -20.17
CA VAL A 240 -18.61 -23.98 -18.93
C VAL A 240 -17.96 -24.71 -17.77
N ARG A 241 -16.72 -24.28 -17.42
CA ARG A 241 -15.81 -25.02 -16.53
C ARG A 241 -15.59 -24.34 -15.18
N MET A 242 -15.77 -23.02 -15.09
CA MET A 242 -15.43 -22.27 -13.87
C MET A 242 -16.59 -21.39 -13.41
N LEU A 243 -16.85 -21.38 -12.12
CA LEU A 243 -17.58 -20.31 -11.44
C LEU A 243 -16.59 -19.33 -10.86
N HIS A 244 -16.75 -18.05 -11.17
CA HIS A 244 -15.93 -16.95 -10.63
C HIS A 244 -16.81 -15.97 -9.85
N PHE A 245 -16.29 -15.41 -8.79
CA PHE A 245 -16.86 -14.26 -8.09
C PHE A 245 -15.78 -13.43 -7.43
N HIS A 246 -16.13 -12.20 -7.07
CA HIS A 246 -15.21 -11.29 -6.38
C HIS A 246 -15.99 -10.50 -5.33
N LEU A 247 -15.62 -10.65 -4.06
CA LEU A 247 -16.30 -10.03 -2.92
C LEU A 247 -15.87 -8.57 -2.67
N GLY A 248 -14.73 -8.16 -3.19
CA GLY A 248 -14.15 -6.84 -2.97
C GLY A 248 -12.64 -6.91 -2.76
N SER A 249 -12.01 -5.76 -2.54
CA SER A 249 -10.61 -5.67 -2.15
C SER A 249 -10.52 -5.46 -0.65
N GLN A 250 -9.45 -5.95 0.00
CA GLN A 250 -9.16 -5.67 1.41
C GLN A 250 -10.35 -5.98 2.33
N ILE A 251 -10.83 -7.24 2.35
CA ILE A 251 -11.96 -7.63 3.18
C ILE A 251 -11.49 -7.79 4.63
N ALA A 252 -11.92 -6.88 5.49
CA ALA A 252 -11.48 -6.83 6.88
C ALA A 252 -12.15 -7.88 7.78
N ASN A 253 -13.31 -8.39 7.40
CA ASN A 253 -14.13 -9.24 8.27
C ASN A 253 -14.37 -10.62 7.66
N ILE A 254 -13.94 -11.68 8.38
CA ILE A 254 -14.14 -13.07 7.96
C ILE A 254 -15.63 -13.44 7.77
N GLN A 255 -16.56 -12.77 8.44
CA GLN A 255 -17.99 -13.05 8.28
C GLN A 255 -18.50 -12.68 6.88
N ASP A 256 -17.91 -11.66 6.25
CA ASP A 256 -18.26 -11.27 4.88
C ASP A 256 -17.82 -12.35 3.88
N ILE A 257 -16.62 -12.91 4.09
CA ILE A 257 -16.12 -14.05 3.31
C ILE A 257 -17.02 -15.25 3.47
N LYS A 258 -17.41 -15.59 4.71
CA LYS A 258 -18.35 -16.70 4.99
C LYS A 258 -19.70 -16.52 4.31
N ALA A 259 -20.25 -15.31 4.34
CA ALA A 259 -21.53 -15.00 3.70
C ALA A 259 -21.46 -15.18 2.18
N GLY A 260 -20.43 -14.57 1.55
CA GLY A 260 -20.22 -14.70 0.11
C GLY A 260 -19.96 -16.13 -0.34
N MET A 261 -19.16 -16.89 0.43
CA MET A 261 -18.89 -18.29 0.14
C MET A 261 -20.15 -19.17 0.18
N ARG A 262 -21.07 -18.95 1.14
CA ARG A 262 -22.34 -19.69 1.21
C ARG A 262 -23.18 -19.45 -0.04
N GLU A 263 -23.28 -18.20 -0.50
CA GLU A 263 -24.02 -17.85 -1.70
C GLU A 263 -23.36 -18.46 -2.94
N ALA A 264 -22.04 -18.31 -3.11
CA ALA A 264 -21.29 -18.84 -4.23
C ALA A 264 -21.34 -20.37 -4.32
N ALA A 265 -21.22 -21.08 -3.19
CA ALA A 265 -21.33 -22.54 -3.15
C ALA A 265 -22.70 -23.05 -3.63
N ARG A 266 -23.77 -22.31 -3.34
CA ARG A 266 -25.09 -22.64 -3.88
C ARG A 266 -25.17 -22.44 -5.40
N TYR A 267 -24.60 -21.36 -5.92
CA TYR A 267 -24.50 -21.17 -7.38
C TYR A 267 -23.72 -22.30 -8.05
N TYR A 268 -22.59 -22.70 -7.48
CA TYR A 268 -21.81 -23.83 -7.99
C TYR A 268 -22.65 -25.10 -8.11
N VAL A 269 -23.33 -25.53 -7.01
CA VAL A 269 -24.16 -26.72 -6.98
C VAL A 269 -25.31 -26.64 -8.00
N GLN A 270 -26.03 -25.53 -8.04
CA GLN A 270 -27.19 -25.37 -8.92
C GLN A 270 -26.78 -25.34 -10.41
N LEU A 271 -25.69 -24.68 -10.77
CA LEU A 271 -25.19 -24.69 -12.16
C LEU A 271 -24.71 -26.08 -12.59
N ARG A 272 -24.11 -26.85 -11.68
CA ARG A 272 -23.81 -28.29 -11.89
C ARG A 272 -25.07 -29.10 -12.16
N GLN A 273 -26.11 -28.89 -11.35
CA GLN A 273 -27.41 -29.56 -11.50
C GLN A 273 -28.13 -29.18 -12.83
N LEU A 274 -27.90 -27.98 -13.33
CA LEU A 274 -28.35 -27.56 -14.66
C LEU A 274 -27.51 -28.16 -15.80
N GLY A 275 -26.49 -28.98 -15.50
CA GLY A 275 -25.68 -29.70 -16.48
C GLY A 275 -24.41 -29.00 -16.93
N ALA A 276 -24.06 -27.85 -16.35
CA ALA A 276 -22.77 -27.21 -16.62
C ALA A 276 -21.63 -28.10 -16.11
N ALA A 277 -20.55 -28.18 -16.89
CA ALA A 277 -19.40 -29.04 -16.58
C ALA A 277 -18.40 -28.38 -15.61
N LEU A 278 -18.90 -27.57 -14.67
CA LEU A 278 -18.06 -26.85 -13.70
C LEU A 278 -17.16 -27.81 -12.91
N ASP A 279 -15.87 -27.56 -12.93
CA ASP A 279 -14.86 -28.30 -12.16
C ASP A 279 -13.93 -27.38 -11.37
N THR A 280 -14.13 -26.07 -11.49
CA THR A 280 -13.28 -25.04 -10.85
C THR A 280 -14.16 -23.96 -10.22
N VAL A 281 -13.77 -23.48 -9.04
CA VAL A 281 -14.31 -22.28 -8.40
C VAL A 281 -13.17 -21.31 -8.13
N ASP A 282 -13.26 -20.14 -8.73
CA ASP A 282 -12.37 -19.01 -8.47
C ASP A 282 -13.08 -18.07 -7.49
N VAL A 283 -12.53 -17.97 -6.29
CA VAL A 283 -13.08 -17.11 -5.23
C VAL A 283 -12.68 -15.64 -5.39
N GLY A 284 -11.95 -15.33 -6.47
CA GLY A 284 -11.44 -13.98 -6.74
C GLY A 284 -10.42 -13.50 -5.72
N GLY A 285 -10.28 -12.19 -5.63
CA GLY A 285 -9.44 -11.54 -4.64
C GLY A 285 -10.19 -11.19 -3.35
N GLY A 286 -9.58 -10.30 -2.58
CA GLY A 286 -10.19 -9.75 -1.36
C GLY A 286 -9.58 -10.23 -0.05
N LEU A 287 -8.69 -11.23 -0.08
CA LEU A 287 -7.88 -11.57 1.09
C LEU A 287 -7.19 -10.31 1.62
N GLY A 288 -7.51 -9.94 2.87
CA GLY A 288 -7.03 -8.73 3.52
C GLY A 288 -5.54 -8.78 3.87
N VAL A 289 -5.00 -7.61 4.14
CA VAL A 289 -3.67 -7.39 4.72
C VAL A 289 -3.85 -6.49 5.94
N ASP A 290 -3.19 -6.83 7.03
CA ASP A 290 -3.27 -6.06 8.26
C ASP A 290 -2.18 -4.99 8.29
N TYR A 291 -2.42 -3.86 7.61
CA TYR A 291 -1.49 -2.72 7.59
C TYR A 291 -1.35 -2.04 8.97
N GLU A 292 -2.41 -2.09 9.77
CA GLU A 292 -2.43 -1.48 11.10
C GLU A 292 -1.82 -2.40 12.18
N GLY A 293 -1.80 -3.71 11.93
CA GLY A 293 -1.43 -4.68 12.95
C GLY A 293 -2.44 -4.79 14.10
N THR A 294 -3.68 -4.31 13.91
CA THR A 294 -4.71 -4.27 14.97
C THR A 294 -5.54 -5.53 15.06
N HIS A 295 -5.49 -6.40 14.04
CA HIS A 295 -6.36 -7.57 13.89
C HIS A 295 -7.85 -7.22 14.08
N SER A 296 -8.28 -6.10 13.50
CA SER A 296 -9.61 -5.52 13.69
C SER A 296 -10.44 -5.56 12.40
N ARG A 297 -11.63 -4.94 12.47
CA ARG A 297 -12.51 -4.73 11.31
C ARG A 297 -12.28 -3.38 10.65
N SER A 298 -11.20 -2.69 10.99
CA SER A 298 -10.81 -1.46 10.31
C SER A 298 -10.52 -1.74 8.84
N TYR A 299 -10.74 -0.76 7.99
CA TYR A 299 -10.59 -0.90 6.53
C TYR A 299 -9.15 -1.19 6.08
N CYS A 300 -8.14 -0.81 6.88
CA CYS A 300 -6.73 -1.15 6.66
C CYS A 300 -6.23 -2.32 7.53
N SER A 301 -7.14 -3.12 8.11
CA SER A 301 -6.82 -4.29 8.92
C SER A 301 -7.63 -5.52 8.47
N MET A 302 -7.46 -6.65 9.16
CA MET A 302 -8.30 -7.85 9.02
C MET A 302 -8.36 -8.61 10.35
N ASN A 303 -9.55 -9.19 10.66
CA ASN A 303 -9.79 -9.92 11.91
C ASN A 303 -9.63 -11.44 11.78
N TYR A 304 -8.84 -11.92 10.82
CA TYR A 304 -8.60 -13.33 10.54
C TYR A 304 -7.17 -13.54 10.00
N ASN A 305 -6.73 -14.76 9.89
CA ASN A 305 -5.45 -15.14 9.32
C ASN A 305 -5.60 -15.98 8.05
N LEU A 306 -4.48 -16.38 7.42
CA LEU A 306 -4.48 -17.19 6.20
C LEU A 306 -5.13 -18.57 6.41
N ALA A 307 -4.92 -19.19 7.56
CA ALA A 307 -5.50 -20.49 7.86
C ALA A 307 -7.02 -20.41 8.01
N ASP A 308 -7.53 -19.38 8.72
CA ASP A 308 -8.96 -19.12 8.84
C ASP A 308 -9.62 -18.89 7.46
N TYR A 309 -8.97 -18.09 6.62
CA TYR A 309 -9.42 -17.81 5.25
C TYR A 309 -9.56 -19.10 4.44
N ALA A 310 -8.48 -19.88 4.35
CA ALA A 310 -8.46 -21.13 3.60
C ALA A 310 -9.47 -22.15 4.15
N TRP A 311 -9.52 -22.30 5.48
CA TRP A 311 -10.43 -23.24 6.15
C TRP A 311 -11.89 -22.94 5.81
N HIS A 312 -12.32 -21.68 5.90
CA HIS A 312 -13.71 -21.33 5.64
C HIS A 312 -14.12 -21.49 4.18
N ILE A 313 -13.23 -21.24 3.23
CA ILE A 313 -13.48 -21.47 1.80
C ILE A 313 -13.66 -22.96 1.53
N VAL A 314 -12.69 -23.78 1.93
CA VAL A 314 -12.72 -25.23 1.75
C VAL A 314 -13.93 -25.86 2.42
N HIS A 315 -14.18 -25.50 3.69
CA HIS A 315 -15.29 -26.04 4.48
C HIS A 315 -16.65 -25.75 3.85
N THR A 316 -16.89 -24.49 3.44
CA THR A 316 -18.20 -24.11 2.89
C THR A 316 -18.52 -24.85 1.60
N LEU A 317 -17.52 -24.99 0.71
CA LEU A 317 -17.69 -25.73 -0.54
C LEU A 317 -17.84 -27.23 -0.30
N SER A 318 -16.99 -27.82 0.54
CA SER A 318 -17.08 -29.23 0.89
C SER A 318 -18.45 -29.62 1.45
N GLU A 319 -18.93 -28.84 2.42
CA GLU A 319 -20.24 -29.07 3.03
C GLU A 319 -21.38 -29.03 2.01
N GLN A 320 -21.39 -28.00 1.13
CA GLN A 320 -22.42 -27.85 0.11
C GLN A 320 -22.36 -28.96 -0.97
N CYS A 321 -21.15 -29.29 -1.43
CA CYS A 321 -20.94 -30.34 -2.42
C CYS A 321 -21.41 -31.70 -1.89
N ARG A 322 -21.02 -32.09 -0.68
CA ARG A 322 -21.41 -33.36 -0.04
C ARG A 322 -22.90 -33.44 0.21
N ARG A 323 -23.55 -32.37 0.66
CA ARG A 323 -25.03 -32.34 0.86
C ARG A 323 -25.82 -32.53 -0.43
N SER A 324 -25.25 -32.12 -1.56
CA SER A 324 -25.93 -32.10 -2.86
C SER A 324 -25.45 -33.20 -3.81
N ASP A 325 -24.55 -34.06 -3.36
CA ASP A 325 -23.90 -35.13 -4.14
C ASP A 325 -23.30 -34.64 -5.47
N VAL A 326 -22.57 -33.52 -5.39
CA VAL A 326 -21.80 -32.96 -6.52
C VAL A 326 -20.29 -33.00 -6.23
N PRO A 327 -19.44 -33.18 -7.26
CA PRO A 327 -17.99 -33.19 -7.07
C PRO A 327 -17.46 -31.88 -6.49
N GLU A 328 -16.50 -31.98 -5.58
CA GLU A 328 -15.77 -30.84 -5.04
C GLU A 328 -14.85 -30.24 -6.12
N PRO A 329 -14.91 -28.92 -6.38
CA PRO A 329 -14.16 -28.27 -7.46
C PRO A 329 -12.69 -28.08 -7.12
N HIS A 330 -11.86 -27.83 -8.15
CA HIS A 330 -10.58 -27.18 -8.01
C HIS A 330 -10.77 -25.73 -7.54
N LEU A 331 -9.92 -25.26 -6.63
CA LEU A 331 -10.00 -23.91 -6.05
C LEU A 331 -8.95 -22.99 -6.63
N ILE A 332 -9.34 -21.78 -6.95
CA ILE A 332 -8.46 -20.66 -7.32
C ILE A 332 -8.76 -19.48 -6.40
N SER A 333 -7.76 -18.70 -6.06
CA SER A 333 -7.92 -17.36 -5.49
C SER A 333 -6.99 -16.37 -6.17
N GLU A 334 -7.44 -15.11 -6.31
CA GLU A 334 -6.72 -14.00 -6.92
C GLU A 334 -6.19 -13.02 -5.85
N SER A 335 -5.44 -13.53 -4.87
CA SER A 335 -5.06 -12.84 -3.65
C SER A 335 -3.83 -11.93 -3.83
N GLY A 336 -3.82 -11.05 -4.85
CA GLY A 336 -2.66 -10.26 -5.25
C GLY A 336 -2.08 -9.36 -4.16
N ARG A 337 -2.92 -8.56 -3.48
CA ARG A 337 -2.48 -7.70 -2.37
C ARG A 337 -1.76 -8.50 -1.28
N ALA A 338 -2.31 -9.62 -0.86
CA ALA A 338 -1.73 -10.45 0.19
C ALA A 338 -0.39 -11.09 -0.23
N LEU A 339 -0.16 -11.27 -1.53
CA LEU A 339 1.11 -11.78 -2.06
C LEU A 339 2.19 -10.71 -2.14
N THR A 340 1.81 -9.44 -2.37
CA THR A 340 2.81 -8.41 -2.72
C THR A 340 3.00 -7.30 -1.68
N ALA A 341 2.03 -7.00 -0.83
CA ALA A 341 2.11 -5.83 0.05
C ALA A 341 3.44 -5.74 0.83
N HIS A 342 3.86 -6.82 1.48
CA HIS A 342 5.03 -6.83 2.37
C HIS A 342 6.40 -6.77 1.67
N HIS A 343 6.46 -7.05 0.35
CA HIS A 343 7.76 -7.25 -0.30
C HIS A 343 8.53 -5.95 -0.56
N ALA A 344 7.89 -4.79 -0.55
CA ALA A 344 8.52 -3.53 -0.89
C ALA A 344 8.47 -2.52 0.25
N VAL A 345 9.56 -1.81 0.41
CA VAL A 345 9.77 -0.72 1.36
C VAL A 345 10.35 0.47 0.59
N LEU A 346 9.74 1.64 0.74
CA LEU A 346 10.31 2.88 0.25
C LEU A 346 11.22 3.47 1.34
N LEU A 347 12.52 3.60 1.04
CA LEU A 347 13.52 4.18 1.92
C LEU A 347 13.72 5.65 1.52
N VAL A 348 13.53 6.56 2.46
CA VAL A 348 13.52 8.01 2.24
C VAL A 348 14.44 8.72 3.22
N ASN A 349 14.93 9.91 2.85
CA ASN A 349 15.70 10.77 3.74
C ASN A 349 14.88 12.01 4.14
N ILE A 350 15.11 12.46 5.36
CA ILE A 350 14.60 13.73 5.86
C ILE A 350 15.55 14.83 5.33
N THR A 351 15.00 15.83 4.69
CA THR A 351 15.75 16.97 4.12
C THR A 351 15.80 18.17 5.04
N ASP A 352 14.72 18.34 5.83
CA ASP A 352 14.62 19.44 6.80
C ASP A 352 13.63 19.06 7.92
N GLU A 353 13.71 19.77 9.03
CA GLU A 353 12.90 19.52 10.21
C GLU A 353 12.49 20.84 10.88
N GLU A 354 11.18 21.09 10.98
CA GLU A 354 10.64 22.18 11.78
C GLU A 354 10.19 21.65 13.13
N ARG A 355 11.04 21.84 14.16
CA ARG A 355 10.76 21.37 15.52
C ARG A 355 10.02 22.39 16.34
N GLN A 356 9.06 21.91 17.11
CA GLN A 356 8.41 22.71 18.15
C GLN A 356 9.31 22.71 19.41
N ALA A 357 9.93 23.84 19.69
CA ALA A 357 10.86 23.98 20.79
C ALA A 357 10.49 25.14 21.73
N THR A 358 10.84 24.99 23.01
CA THR A 358 10.65 26.05 23.98
C THR A 358 11.53 27.26 23.67
N ALA A 359 10.92 28.41 23.46
CA ALA A 359 11.62 29.67 23.23
C ALA A 359 11.94 30.40 24.56
N ARG A 360 13.08 31.09 24.59
CA ARG A 360 13.35 32.05 25.69
C ARG A 360 12.57 33.34 25.44
N VAL A 361 11.60 33.62 26.30
CA VAL A 361 10.80 34.84 26.24
C VAL A 361 11.04 35.66 27.52
N THR A 362 11.25 36.97 27.34
CA THR A 362 11.38 37.89 28.50
C THR A 362 10.00 38.22 29.06
N ALA A 363 9.94 38.48 30.38
CA ALA A 363 8.70 38.90 31.01
C ALA A 363 8.10 40.15 30.35
N PRO A 364 6.79 40.26 30.25
CA PRO A 364 6.13 41.46 29.74
C PRO A 364 6.47 42.70 30.60
N GLY A 365 6.68 43.83 29.93
CA GLY A 365 6.88 45.13 30.56
C GLY A 365 5.56 45.90 30.68
N ASP A 366 5.55 47.02 31.43
CA ASP A 366 4.32 47.80 31.76
C ASP A 366 3.59 48.30 30.49
N SER A 367 4.29 48.44 29.36
CA SER A 367 3.70 48.91 28.11
C SER A 367 3.14 47.79 27.22
N ASP A 368 3.34 46.52 27.60
CA ASP A 368 2.84 45.36 26.85
C ASP A 368 1.33 45.20 27.06
N CYS A 369 0.64 44.60 26.09
CA CYS A 369 -0.80 44.35 26.19
C CYS A 369 -1.14 43.28 27.24
N VAL A 370 -2.39 43.31 27.70
CA VAL A 370 -2.87 42.44 28.77
C VAL A 370 -2.77 40.96 28.40
N GLU A 371 -2.91 40.60 27.14
CA GLU A 371 -2.86 39.23 26.65
C GLU A 371 -1.43 38.64 26.74
N LEU A 372 -0.39 39.46 26.55
CA LEU A 372 1.00 39.02 26.77
C LEU A 372 1.28 38.74 28.26
N HIS A 373 0.75 39.56 29.15
CA HIS A 373 0.81 39.33 30.61
C HIS A 373 0.05 38.06 30.97
N GLU A 374 -1.11 37.81 30.38
CA GLU A 374 -1.91 36.63 30.68
C GLU A 374 -1.21 35.36 30.18
N LEU A 375 -0.70 35.32 28.94
CA LEU A 375 0.10 34.19 28.44
C LEU A 375 1.32 33.92 29.30
N TRP A 376 2.00 34.97 29.77
CA TRP A 376 3.11 34.83 30.70
C TRP A 376 2.68 34.24 32.05
N ARG A 377 1.59 34.77 32.64
CA ARG A 377 1.00 34.25 33.89
C ARG A 377 0.68 32.77 33.82
N LEU A 378 0.04 32.34 32.70
CA LEU A 378 -0.33 30.95 32.50
C LEU A 378 0.89 30.04 32.37
N ASN A 379 1.98 30.49 31.78
CA ASN A 379 3.26 29.75 31.78
C ASN A 379 3.83 29.60 33.19
N GLN A 380 3.71 30.64 34.03
CA GLN A 380 4.10 30.54 35.48
C GLN A 380 3.22 29.57 36.25
N VAL A 381 1.90 29.56 36.01
CA VAL A 381 0.96 28.60 36.60
C VAL A 381 1.34 27.17 36.20
N LEU A 382 1.69 26.92 34.96
CA LEU A 382 2.15 25.60 34.50
C LEU A 382 3.49 25.17 35.10
N SER A 383 4.31 26.10 35.55
CA SER A 383 5.56 25.81 36.28
C SER A 383 5.34 25.52 37.75
N GLY A 384 4.16 25.78 38.33
CA GLY A 384 3.78 25.53 39.70
C GLY A 384 3.55 24.05 40.03
N GLU A 385 3.34 23.72 41.34
CA GLU A 385 3.26 22.33 41.80
C GLU A 385 1.97 21.61 41.37
N HIS A 386 0.81 22.27 41.38
CA HIS A 386 -0.51 21.65 41.17
C HIS A 386 -1.44 22.47 40.26
N PRO A 387 -1.11 22.72 39.00
CA PRO A 387 -2.01 23.43 38.10
C PRO A 387 -3.24 22.58 37.71
N ASN A 388 -4.38 23.23 37.53
CA ASN A 388 -5.53 22.59 36.91
C ASN A 388 -5.34 22.53 35.37
N LEU A 389 -4.74 21.45 34.87
CA LEU A 389 -4.29 21.31 33.50
C LEU A 389 -5.44 21.48 32.47
N LEU A 390 -6.66 21.04 32.81
CA LEU A 390 -7.81 21.10 31.92
C LEU A 390 -8.41 22.52 31.78
N GLU A 391 -8.21 23.39 32.81
CA GLU A 391 -8.64 24.79 32.77
C GLU A 391 -7.61 25.69 32.07
N VAL A 392 -6.32 25.39 32.22
CA VAL A 392 -5.24 26.20 31.62
C VAL A 392 -5.28 26.18 30.09
N HIS A 393 -5.65 25.07 29.45
CA HIS A 393 -5.68 24.98 27.99
C HIS A 393 -6.64 25.98 27.32
N PRO A 394 -7.94 26.08 27.70
CA PRO A 394 -8.84 27.07 27.12
C PRO A 394 -8.42 28.52 27.45
N GLU A 395 -7.83 28.78 28.61
CA GLU A 395 -7.30 30.10 28.94
C GLU A 395 -6.11 30.49 28.03
N LEU A 396 -5.17 29.58 27.78
CA LEU A 396 -4.06 29.80 26.84
C LEU A 396 -4.58 30.10 25.43
N LEU A 397 -5.55 29.30 24.96
CA LEU A 397 -6.13 29.48 23.65
C LEU A 397 -6.87 30.83 23.54
N GLY A 398 -7.67 31.21 24.55
CA GLY A 398 -8.38 32.49 24.59
C GLY A 398 -7.42 33.68 24.55
N ALA A 399 -6.40 33.70 25.42
CA ALA A 399 -5.41 34.78 25.44
C ALA A 399 -4.66 34.91 24.09
N TRP A 400 -4.33 33.78 23.46
CA TRP A 400 -3.70 33.79 22.13
C TRP A 400 -4.64 34.33 21.05
N GLN A 401 -5.91 33.93 21.02
CA GLN A 401 -6.90 34.42 20.09
C GLN A 401 -7.15 35.93 20.24
N ASP A 402 -7.26 36.43 21.45
CA ASP A 402 -7.45 37.85 21.76
C ASP A 402 -6.23 38.67 21.30
N LEU A 403 -5.02 38.18 21.55
CA LEU A 403 -3.78 38.80 21.04
C LEU A 403 -3.77 38.85 19.50
N HIS A 404 -4.21 37.79 18.86
CA HIS A 404 -4.29 37.73 17.40
C HIS A 404 -5.28 38.76 16.84
N LEU A 405 -6.45 38.94 17.50
CA LEU A 405 -7.42 39.98 17.13
C LEU A 405 -6.83 41.39 17.26
N ARG A 406 -6.09 41.69 18.34
CA ARG A 406 -5.37 42.96 18.49
C ARG A 406 -4.34 43.20 17.40
N TYR A 407 -3.61 42.15 16.98
CA TYR A 407 -2.68 42.24 15.84
C TYR A 407 -3.42 42.58 14.54
N LEU A 408 -4.56 41.95 14.27
CA LEU A 408 -5.39 42.25 13.09
C LEU A 408 -5.94 43.69 13.11
N ASN A 409 -6.23 44.23 14.28
CA ASN A 409 -6.70 45.62 14.46
C ASN A 409 -5.55 46.65 14.41
N GLY A 410 -4.29 46.23 14.31
CA GLY A 410 -3.13 47.11 14.31
C GLY A 410 -2.74 47.66 15.70
N GLU A 411 -3.28 47.11 16.78
CA GLU A 411 -2.99 47.51 18.15
C GLU A 411 -1.70 46.88 18.69
N VAL A 412 -1.31 45.74 18.11
CA VAL A 412 -0.08 45.02 18.45
C VAL A 412 0.75 44.87 17.17
N ASP A 413 2.07 45.08 17.25
CA ASP A 413 2.99 44.92 16.14
C ASP A 413 3.41 43.43 15.96
N ILE A 414 4.16 43.13 14.90
CA ILE A 414 4.64 41.78 14.60
C ILE A 414 5.55 41.22 15.70
N ARG A 415 6.26 42.06 16.45
CA ARG A 415 7.13 41.62 17.55
C ARG A 415 6.32 41.18 18.75
N GLY A 416 5.26 41.94 19.08
CA GLY A 416 4.30 41.56 20.13
C GLY A 416 3.57 40.26 19.77
N ARG A 417 3.12 40.12 18.53
CA ARG A 417 2.52 38.87 18.03
C ARG A 417 3.51 37.69 18.14
N ALA A 418 4.74 37.82 17.63
CA ALA A 418 5.73 36.75 17.68
C ALA A 418 6.04 36.29 19.11
N ARG A 419 6.13 37.25 20.02
CA ARG A 419 6.35 36.96 21.46
C ARG A 419 5.16 36.23 22.09
N GLY A 420 3.94 36.61 21.72
CA GLY A 420 2.73 35.90 22.16
C GLY A 420 2.65 34.48 21.62
N GLU A 421 3.01 34.28 20.36
CA GLU A 421 3.10 32.94 19.74
C GLU A 421 4.12 32.05 20.47
N GLN A 422 5.29 32.59 20.78
CA GLN A 422 6.31 31.87 21.58
C GLN A 422 5.81 31.51 23.00
N LEU A 423 5.12 32.43 23.68
CA LEU A 423 4.52 32.15 24.99
C LEU A 423 3.41 31.10 24.93
N TYR A 424 2.56 31.18 23.91
CA TYR A 424 1.51 30.20 23.67
C TYR A 424 2.11 28.80 23.42
N THR A 425 3.08 28.68 22.50
CA THR A 425 3.78 27.41 22.22
C THR A 425 4.47 26.85 23.47
N ASN A 426 5.18 27.71 24.24
CA ASN A 426 5.78 27.29 25.52
C ASN A 426 4.75 26.74 26.49
N GLY A 427 3.59 27.41 26.60
CA GLY A 427 2.49 26.96 27.44
C GLY A 427 1.93 25.60 27.02
N LEU A 428 1.73 25.39 25.72
CA LEU A 428 1.26 24.10 25.19
C LEU A 428 2.30 22.97 25.40
N LEU A 429 3.59 23.23 25.21
CA LEU A 429 4.66 22.27 25.49
C LEU A 429 4.73 21.89 26.97
N ALA A 430 4.65 22.89 27.87
CA ALA A 430 4.64 22.67 29.31
C ALA A 430 3.37 21.89 29.75
N LEU A 431 2.23 22.19 29.16
CA LEU A 431 0.96 21.49 29.42
C LEU A 431 1.07 20.03 28.97
N ARG A 432 1.51 19.77 27.72
CA ARG A 432 1.70 18.43 27.18
C ARG A 432 2.58 17.55 28.07
N ALA A 433 3.69 18.09 28.53
CA ALA A 433 4.66 17.38 29.39
C ALA A 433 4.09 16.95 30.75
N ARG A 434 2.97 17.52 31.18
CA ARG A 434 2.33 17.26 32.50
C ARG A 434 1.06 16.40 32.41
N LEU A 435 0.53 16.15 31.23
CA LEU A 435 -0.65 15.33 31.03
C LEU A 435 -0.33 13.85 31.24
N ASP A 436 -1.22 13.14 31.92
CA ASP A 436 -1.13 11.70 32.15
C ASP A 436 -2.07 10.94 31.20
N PRO A 437 -1.54 10.17 30.23
CA PRO A 437 -2.35 9.43 29.26
C PRO A 437 -3.26 8.36 29.87
N ARG A 438 -3.03 7.98 31.15
CA ARG A 438 -3.88 7.02 31.86
C ARG A 438 -5.19 7.63 32.32
N ARG A 439 -5.29 8.96 32.36
CA ARG A 439 -6.50 9.69 32.74
C ARG A 439 -7.30 10.04 31.50
N ARG A 440 -8.46 9.43 31.33
CA ARG A 440 -9.29 9.58 30.12
C ARG A 440 -9.50 11.04 29.70
N GLN A 441 -9.83 11.95 30.62
CA GLN A 441 -10.06 13.36 30.30
C GLN A 441 -8.79 14.11 29.85
N GLN A 442 -7.61 13.61 30.25
CA GLN A 442 -6.33 14.21 29.84
C GLN A 442 -5.81 13.61 28.53
N ARG A 443 -6.24 12.40 28.20
CA ARG A 443 -5.84 11.71 26.97
C ARG A 443 -6.32 12.46 25.74
N ASP A 444 -7.61 12.80 25.66
CA ASP A 444 -8.17 13.53 24.51
C ASP A 444 -7.46 14.88 24.28
N LEU A 445 -7.05 15.54 25.38
CA LEU A 445 -6.27 16.78 25.30
C LEU A 445 -4.82 16.50 24.86
N LEU A 446 -4.20 15.43 25.36
CA LEU A 446 -2.84 15.03 24.98
C LEU A 446 -2.76 14.71 23.47
N ASP A 447 -3.74 13.98 22.93
CA ASP A 447 -3.80 13.64 21.52
C ASP A 447 -3.92 14.89 20.65
N ARG A 448 -4.82 15.82 21.02
CA ARG A 448 -4.91 17.13 20.36
C ARG A 448 -3.61 17.94 20.43
N LEU A 449 -2.92 17.94 21.57
CA LEU A 449 -1.66 18.66 21.71
C LEU A 449 -0.52 17.98 20.92
N ASN A 450 -0.54 16.66 20.79
CA ASN A 450 0.39 15.94 19.95
C ASN A 450 0.23 16.34 18.47
N GLU A 451 -1.00 16.54 17.98
CA GLU A 451 -1.24 17.04 16.64
C GLU A 451 -0.77 18.50 16.46
N ILE A 452 -1.16 19.40 17.37
CA ILE A 452 -0.81 20.84 17.27
C ILE A 452 0.71 21.06 17.37
N LEU A 453 1.38 20.27 18.19
CA LEU A 453 2.81 20.39 18.50
C LEU A 453 3.66 19.38 17.75
N ALA A 454 3.12 18.71 16.73
CA ALA A 454 3.89 17.79 15.91
C ALA A 454 5.02 18.52 15.18
N ASP A 455 6.20 17.93 15.20
CA ASP A 455 7.30 18.37 14.36
C ASP A 455 6.97 18.11 12.88
N LYS A 456 7.30 19.03 11.99
CA LYS A 456 7.17 18.79 10.55
C LYS A 456 8.46 18.20 10.03
N LEU A 457 8.39 17.03 9.45
CA LEU A 457 9.50 16.37 8.78
C LEU A 457 9.33 16.56 7.26
N PHE A 458 10.20 17.32 6.64
CA PHE A 458 10.24 17.44 5.18
C PHE A 458 11.07 16.29 4.63
N VAL A 459 10.41 15.44 3.86
CA VAL A 459 10.95 14.14 3.45
C VAL A 459 11.05 14.06 1.93
N ASN A 460 12.20 13.65 1.44
CA ASN A 460 12.51 13.56 0.02
C ASN A 460 11.75 12.40 -0.63
N PHE A 461 10.51 12.62 -1.00
CA PHE A 461 9.66 11.73 -1.82
C PHE A 461 8.42 12.51 -2.29
N SER A 462 7.62 11.92 -3.15
CA SER A 462 6.27 12.40 -3.51
C SER A 462 5.22 11.39 -3.05
N VAL A 463 4.22 11.86 -2.31
CA VAL A 463 3.04 11.03 -1.93
C VAL A 463 2.33 10.54 -3.18
N PHE A 464 2.16 11.41 -4.18
CA PHE A 464 1.43 11.12 -5.42
C PHE A 464 2.11 10.05 -6.26
N GLN A 465 3.45 10.07 -6.30
CA GLN A 465 4.24 9.12 -7.08
C GLN A 465 4.46 7.80 -6.35
N SER A 466 4.80 7.85 -5.06
CA SER A 466 5.31 6.67 -4.35
C SER A 466 4.28 5.94 -3.50
N VAL A 467 3.27 6.65 -2.98
CA VAL A 467 2.20 6.10 -2.13
C VAL A 467 0.84 6.75 -2.44
N PRO A 468 0.40 6.71 -3.72
CA PRO A 468 -0.80 7.42 -4.17
C PRO A 468 -2.07 7.03 -3.43
N ASP A 469 -2.14 5.81 -2.91
CA ASP A 469 -3.30 5.35 -2.15
C ASP A 469 -3.48 6.07 -0.80
N VAL A 470 -2.42 6.69 -0.23
CA VAL A 470 -2.56 7.59 0.92
C VAL A 470 -3.48 8.75 0.58
N TRP A 471 -3.20 9.42 -0.54
CA TRP A 471 -3.98 10.56 -1.01
C TRP A 471 -5.32 10.14 -1.63
N GLY A 472 -5.31 9.09 -2.47
CA GLY A 472 -6.48 8.72 -3.27
C GLY A 472 -7.61 8.04 -2.48
N ILE A 473 -7.30 7.38 -1.36
CA ILE A 473 -8.25 6.49 -0.68
C ILE A 473 -8.01 6.34 0.83
N ASP A 474 -7.25 7.22 1.42
CA ASP A 474 -6.91 7.20 2.86
C ASP A 474 -6.26 5.88 3.32
N GLN A 475 -5.48 5.22 2.43
CA GLN A 475 -4.76 3.99 2.79
C GLN A 475 -3.66 4.30 3.80
N VAL A 476 -3.66 3.57 4.91
CA VAL A 476 -2.62 3.67 5.93
C VAL A 476 -1.45 2.75 5.58
N PHE A 477 -0.23 3.26 5.70
CA PHE A 477 1.01 2.48 5.58
C PHE A 477 1.86 2.66 6.85
N PRO A 478 2.50 1.60 7.37
CA PRO A 478 3.43 1.75 8.47
C PRO A 478 4.63 2.61 8.07
N VAL A 479 4.97 3.58 8.90
CA VAL A 479 6.12 4.48 8.73
C VAL A 479 6.96 4.45 9.98
N LEU A 480 8.28 4.26 9.84
CA LEU A 480 9.21 4.23 10.98
C LEU A 480 10.56 4.84 10.64
N PRO A 481 11.27 5.39 11.65
CA PRO A 481 12.72 5.57 11.56
C PRO A 481 13.44 4.24 11.36
N LEU A 482 14.56 4.24 10.64
CA LEU A 482 15.36 3.02 10.41
C LEU A 482 16.20 2.61 11.63
N SER A 483 16.43 3.54 12.56
CA SER A 483 17.25 3.35 13.77
C SER A 483 16.81 4.26 14.90
N GLY A 484 17.38 4.08 16.09
CA GLY A 484 17.00 4.79 17.33
C GLY A 484 15.71 4.24 17.96
N LEU A 485 15.30 3.04 17.56
CA LEU A 485 14.06 2.39 18.01
C LEU A 485 14.21 1.67 19.37
N ASP A 486 15.39 1.75 19.98
CA ASP A 486 15.70 1.33 21.36
C ASP A 486 15.48 2.45 22.39
N GLN A 487 15.02 3.62 21.94
CA GLN A 487 14.79 4.80 22.75
C GLN A 487 13.29 5.07 22.91
N PRO A 488 12.87 5.75 24.00
CA PRO A 488 11.49 6.17 24.13
C PRO A 488 11.11 7.19 23.05
N ALA A 489 9.91 7.08 22.53
CA ALA A 489 9.36 8.08 21.61
C ALA A 489 8.91 9.31 22.43
N THR A 490 9.77 10.32 22.48
CA THR A 490 9.53 11.56 23.25
C THR A 490 8.91 12.68 22.39
N ARG A 491 8.97 12.51 21.07
CA ARG A 491 8.51 13.48 20.08
C ARG A 491 7.38 12.88 19.23
N ARG A 492 6.64 13.75 18.57
CA ARG A 492 5.64 13.39 17.57
C ARG A 492 5.88 14.20 16.31
N GLY A 493 5.74 13.60 15.14
CA GLY A 493 5.96 14.27 13.87
C GLY A 493 4.91 13.95 12.81
N VAL A 494 4.88 14.77 11.76
CA VAL A 494 4.09 14.59 10.54
C VAL A 494 5.01 14.71 9.33
N LEU A 495 4.87 13.80 8.36
CA LEU A 495 5.63 13.83 7.13
C LEU A 495 4.98 14.78 6.12
N GLN A 496 5.80 15.68 5.59
CA GLN A 496 5.50 16.51 4.44
C GLN A 496 6.39 16.04 3.28
N ASP A 497 5.81 15.79 2.12
CA ASP A 497 6.59 15.48 0.93
C ASP A 497 7.23 16.75 0.32
N ILE A 498 7.98 16.61 -0.77
CA ILE A 498 8.65 17.73 -1.43
C ILE A 498 7.82 18.38 -2.54
N THR A 499 6.58 17.94 -2.75
CA THR A 499 5.69 18.60 -3.72
C THR A 499 5.21 19.95 -3.19
N CYS A 500 4.75 20.82 -4.07
CA CYS A 500 4.19 22.11 -3.65
C CYS A 500 2.71 22.03 -3.26
N ASP A 501 2.12 20.83 -3.26
CA ASP A 501 0.71 20.62 -2.95
C ASP A 501 0.50 20.44 -1.44
N SER A 502 -0.57 21.03 -0.89
CA SER A 502 -0.93 20.88 0.51
C SER A 502 -1.37 19.47 0.90
N ASP A 503 -1.77 18.65 -0.08
CA ASP A 503 -2.12 17.23 0.11
C ASP A 503 -0.90 16.30 0.12
N GLY A 504 0.30 16.83 -0.19
CA GLY A 504 1.57 16.13 -0.17
C GLY A 504 2.06 15.81 1.24
N ARG A 505 1.28 15.03 2.01
CA ARG A 505 1.59 14.68 3.40
C ARG A 505 1.08 13.30 3.77
N ILE A 506 1.66 12.73 4.82
CA ILE A 506 1.10 11.58 5.53
C ILE A 506 0.65 12.08 6.90
N ASP A 507 -0.61 11.90 7.24
CA ASP A 507 -1.25 12.34 8.48
C ASP A 507 -1.97 11.21 9.23
N GLN A 508 -1.72 9.96 8.85
CA GLN A 508 -2.19 8.76 9.54
C GLN A 508 -1.04 7.76 9.70
N TYR A 509 -0.76 7.38 10.93
CA TYR A 509 0.38 6.54 11.29
C TYR A 509 -0.05 5.35 12.13
N VAL A 510 0.58 4.21 11.91
CA VAL A 510 0.40 3.03 12.75
C VAL A 510 1.21 3.18 14.02
N ASP A 511 0.57 2.99 15.17
CA ASP A 511 1.24 2.89 16.45
C ASP A 511 0.71 1.72 17.31
N GLY A 512 1.16 1.62 18.56
CA GLY A 512 0.78 0.53 19.47
C GLY A 512 -0.70 0.47 19.82
N GLU A 513 -1.45 1.55 19.65
CA GLU A 513 -2.87 1.65 19.98
C GLU A 513 -3.77 1.58 18.73
N GLY A 514 -3.19 1.71 17.52
CA GLY A 514 -3.92 1.63 16.26
C GLY A 514 -3.42 2.63 15.21
N VAL A 515 -4.29 3.54 14.76
CA VAL A 515 -3.96 4.60 13.82
C VAL A 515 -4.08 5.95 14.51
N GLU A 516 -3.00 6.72 14.44
CA GLU A 516 -2.85 8.01 15.07
C GLU A 516 -2.51 9.10 14.04
N ALA A 517 -2.82 10.37 14.36
CA ALA A 517 -2.54 11.49 13.47
C ALA A 517 -1.04 11.89 13.42
N THR A 518 -0.21 11.32 14.29
CA THR A 518 1.20 11.70 14.40
C THR A 518 2.11 10.49 14.58
N LEU A 519 3.29 10.53 13.94
CA LEU A 519 4.32 9.52 14.05
C LEU A 519 5.07 9.63 15.38
N PRO A 520 5.19 8.57 16.18
CA PRO A 520 6.08 8.54 17.34
C PRO A 520 7.54 8.65 16.88
N LEU A 521 8.32 9.53 17.52
CA LEU A 521 9.71 9.78 17.16
C LEU A 521 10.64 9.73 18.38
N PRO A 522 11.84 9.14 18.26
CA PRO A 522 12.89 9.26 19.27
C PRO A 522 13.40 10.70 19.31
N GLU A 523 14.12 11.06 20.37
CA GLU A 523 14.68 12.42 20.52
C GLU A 523 15.63 12.78 19.37
N THR A 524 16.45 11.82 18.93
CA THR A 524 17.41 12.00 17.83
C THR A 524 17.03 11.10 16.65
N LEU A 525 16.88 11.70 15.48
CA LEU A 525 16.64 11.01 14.21
C LEU A 525 17.94 10.90 13.41
N ASN A 526 18.20 9.75 12.81
CA ASN A 526 19.35 9.52 11.92
C ASN A 526 19.07 9.92 10.46
N GLY A 527 18.03 10.69 10.22
CA GLY A 527 17.72 11.28 8.93
C GLY A 527 17.09 10.35 7.89
N HIS A 528 16.75 9.10 8.24
CA HIS A 528 16.14 8.13 7.32
C HIS A 528 14.90 7.48 7.91
N LEU A 529 13.90 7.32 7.04
CA LEU A 529 12.64 6.64 7.34
C LEU A 529 12.39 5.53 6.33
N GLY A 530 11.56 4.55 6.72
CA GLY A 530 10.97 3.56 5.83
C GLY A 530 9.45 3.71 5.78
N ILE A 531 8.88 3.63 4.58
CA ILE A 531 7.44 3.48 4.37
C ILE A 531 7.23 2.04 3.91
N PHE A 532 6.49 1.25 4.71
CA PHE A 532 6.41 -0.20 4.58
C PHE A 532 5.15 -0.66 3.86
N MET A 533 5.18 -1.90 3.39
CA MET A 533 4.05 -2.60 2.76
C MET A 533 3.53 -1.92 1.49
N VAL A 534 4.42 -1.21 0.77
CA VAL A 534 4.09 -0.49 -0.46
C VAL A 534 4.14 -1.36 -1.72
N GLY A 535 4.31 -2.67 -1.59
CA GLY A 535 4.47 -3.60 -2.71
C GLY A 535 3.20 -3.84 -3.55
N ALA A 536 2.02 -3.49 -3.05
CA ALA A 536 0.76 -3.66 -3.74
C ALA A 536 0.22 -2.30 -4.25
N TYR A 537 0.02 -2.17 -5.54
CA TYR A 537 -0.56 -1.03 -6.27
C TYR A 537 0.31 0.22 -6.36
N GLN A 538 1.06 0.59 -5.32
CA GLN A 538 1.69 1.90 -5.20
C GLN A 538 2.62 2.22 -6.38
N GLU A 539 3.51 1.31 -6.70
CA GLU A 539 4.49 1.47 -7.79
C GLU A 539 3.85 1.63 -9.18
N ILE A 540 2.62 1.15 -9.35
CA ILE A 540 1.93 1.11 -10.66
C ILE A 540 0.92 2.26 -10.80
N LEU A 541 0.38 2.76 -9.69
CA LEU A 541 -0.62 3.82 -9.69
C LEU A 541 -0.02 5.23 -9.47
N GLY A 542 1.31 5.34 -9.37
CA GLY A 542 1.99 6.61 -9.15
C GLY A 542 1.67 7.66 -10.20
N ASP A 543 1.56 8.92 -9.79
CA ASP A 543 1.30 10.08 -10.63
C ASP A 543 2.41 11.12 -10.49
N MET A 544 2.86 11.70 -11.60
CA MET A 544 3.98 12.63 -11.67
C MET A 544 3.59 14.08 -11.30
N HIS A 545 2.96 14.27 -10.15
CA HIS A 545 2.70 15.62 -9.65
C HIS A 545 4.01 16.41 -9.50
N ASN A 546 4.05 17.66 -9.97
CA ASN A 546 5.27 18.50 -10.10
C ASN A 546 6.41 17.85 -10.91
N LEU A 547 6.13 16.85 -11.73
CA LEU A 547 7.11 16.09 -12.51
C LEU A 547 8.15 15.33 -11.67
N PHE A 548 7.80 14.94 -10.45
CA PHE A 548 8.55 13.92 -9.73
C PHE A 548 8.21 12.56 -10.35
N GLY A 549 9.20 11.92 -10.96
CA GLY A 549 9.04 10.65 -11.68
C GLY A 549 9.30 9.43 -10.80
N ASP A 550 9.53 8.29 -11.43
CA ASP A 550 9.82 7.04 -10.74
C ASP A 550 11.08 7.16 -9.88
N THR A 551 11.05 6.54 -8.70
CA THR A 551 12.19 6.51 -7.78
C THR A 551 13.23 5.48 -8.22
N ASP A 552 14.47 5.64 -7.76
CA ASP A 552 15.46 4.56 -7.84
C ASP A 552 14.86 3.29 -7.22
N SER A 553 15.15 2.13 -7.80
CA SER A 553 14.61 0.86 -7.29
C SER A 553 15.59 -0.29 -7.44
N VAL A 554 15.48 -1.30 -6.56
CA VAL A 554 16.40 -2.43 -6.53
C VAL A 554 15.76 -3.67 -5.90
N ASP A 555 16.13 -4.84 -6.42
CA ASP A 555 15.78 -6.12 -5.79
C ASP A 555 16.86 -6.49 -4.76
N VAL A 556 16.44 -6.73 -3.54
CA VAL A 556 17.29 -7.05 -2.39
C VAL A 556 17.12 -8.53 -2.05
N ASN A 557 18.19 -9.29 -2.12
CA ASN A 557 18.24 -10.67 -1.69
C ASN A 557 19.18 -10.79 -0.47
N LEU A 558 18.84 -11.69 0.43
CA LEU A 558 19.69 -12.07 1.58
C LEU A 558 20.02 -13.55 1.49
N ASN A 559 21.29 -13.89 1.66
CA ASN A 559 21.68 -15.27 1.85
C ASN A 559 21.46 -15.72 3.32
N GLU A 560 21.71 -16.98 3.62
CA GLU A 560 21.54 -17.55 4.98
C GLU A 560 22.38 -16.84 6.05
N ARG A 561 23.46 -16.13 5.66
CA ARG A 561 24.34 -15.38 6.57
C ARG A 561 23.90 -13.93 6.74
N GLY A 562 22.84 -13.50 6.05
CA GLY A 562 22.38 -12.11 6.06
C GLY A 562 23.21 -11.19 5.16
N GLU A 563 24.07 -11.73 4.28
CA GLU A 563 24.81 -10.91 3.32
C GLU A 563 23.83 -10.38 2.25
N ILE A 564 23.93 -9.08 1.98
CA ILE A 564 23.06 -8.37 1.07
C ILE A 564 23.58 -8.51 -0.36
N GLU A 565 22.73 -9.00 -1.25
CA GLU A 565 22.96 -9.04 -2.69
C GLU A 565 21.92 -8.14 -3.37
N LEU A 566 22.40 -7.07 -4.02
CA LEU A 566 21.57 -6.20 -4.83
C LEU A 566 21.56 -6.69 -6.27
N THR A 567 20.36 -6.84 -6.81
CA THR A 567 20.17 -7.23 -8.22
C THR A 567 19.18 -6.28 -8.88
N HIS A 568 19.29 -6.12 -10.21
CA HIS A 568 18.34 -5.33 -10.99
C HIS A 568 18.13 -3.91 -10.46
N ALA A 569 19.23 -3.24 -10.10
CA ALA A 569 19.20 -1.81 -9.79
C ALA A 569 18.73 -1.01 -11.02
N ILE A 570 17.70 -0.21 -10.84
CA ILE A 570 17.12 0.66 -11.85
C ILE A 570 17.19 2.08 -11.30
N GLN A 571 17.85 2.96 -12.03
CA GLN A 571 17.81 4.39 -11.74
C GLN A 571 16.42 4.94 -12.06
N GLY A 572 15.89 5.77 -11.20
CA GLY A 572 14.65 6.47 -11.40
C GLY A 572 14.70 7.51 -12.51
N ASP A 573 13.59 8.20 -12.69
CA ASP A 573 13.46 9.17 -13.76
C ASP A 573 14.40 10.37 -13.63
N THR A 574 14.99 10.76 -14.78
CA THR A 574 15.70 12.01 -14.91
C THR A 574 14.75 13.14 -15.27
N VAL A 575 15.18 14.39 -15.06
CA VAL A 575 14.43 15.57 -15.52
C VAL A 575 14.12 15.48 -17.03
N SER A 576 15.07 15.03 -17.85
CA SER A 576 14.84 14.81 -19.29
C SER A 576 13.78 13.75 -19.60
N SER A 577 13.71 12.65 -18.82
CA SER A 577 12.73 11.59 -19.08
C SER A 577 11.31 12.05 -18.79
N VAL A 578 11.07 12.72 -17.65
CA VAL A 578 9.73 13.23 -17.29
C VAL A 578 9.29 14.36 -18.20
N LEU A 579 10.22 15.22 -18.67
CA LEU A 579 9.92 16.25 -19.66
C LEU A 579 9.44 15.64 -20.98
N ARG A 580 10.11 14.60 -21.48
CA ARG A 580 9.66 13.87 -22.68
C ARG A 580 8.29 13.23 -22.51
N TYR A 581 8.02 12.67 -21.33
CA TYR A 581 6.72 12.07 -21.03
C TYR A 581 5.56 13.07 -21.18
N VAL A 582 5.77 14.33 -20.81
CA VAL A 582 4.79 15.42 -20.99
C VAL A 582 5.02 16.25 -22.27
N ASN A 583 5.67 15.66 -23.26
CA ASN A 583 5.86 16.19 -24.62
C ASN A 583 6.76 17.44 -24.73
N PHE A 584 7.61 17.72 -23.75
CA PHE A 584 8.73 18.64 -23.98
C PHE A 584 9.89 17.89 -24.63
N ASP A 585 10.62 18.61 -25.49
CA ASP A 585 11.87 18.15 -26.09
C ASP A 585 13.05 18.75 -25.32
N PRO A 586 13.80 17.97 -24.50
CA PRO A 586 14.91 18.48 -23.70
C PRO A 586 16.03 19.10 -24.54
N GLU A 587 16.31 18.57 -25.74
CA GLU A 587 17.32 19.11 -26.65
C GLU A 587 16.92 20.50 -27.16
N ARG A 588 15.64 20.70 -27.47
CA ARG A 588 15.10 22.00 -27.88
C ARG A 588 15.06 22.99 -26.72
N LEU A 589 14.74 22.52 -25.51
CA LEU A 589 14.81 23.34 -24.28
C LEU A 589 16.24 23.82 -24.03
N LEU A 590 17.20 22.92 -24.11
CA LEU A 590 18.62 23.25 -23.96
C LEU A 590 19.05 24.28 -24.98
N ALA A 591 18.78 24.08 -26.29
CA ALA A 591 19.10 25.02 -27.34
C ALA A 591 18.46 26.39 -27.10
N THR A 592 17.21 26.45 -26.64
CA THR A 592 16.54 27.72 -26.30
C THR A 592 17.24 28.44 -25.15
N LEU A 593 17.70 27.71 -24.13
CA LEU A 593 18.41 28.28 -22.98
C LEU A 593 19.82 28.70 -23.36
N GLU A 594 20.51 27.97 -24.24
CA GLU A 594 21.80 28.35 -24.83
C GLU A 594 21.68 29.68 -25.57
N ASP A 595 20.68 29.85 -26.45
CA ASP A 595 20.42 31.11 -27.16
C ASP A 595 20.15 32.26 -26.17
N ARG A 596 19.39 32.05 -25.10
CA ARG A 596 19.14 33.05 -24.07
C ARG A 596 20.40 33.42 -23.31
N CYS A 597 21.27 32.48 -22.98
CA CYS A 597 22.56 32.73 -22.36
C CYS A 597 23.48 33.56 -23.30
N GLN A 598 23.45 33.28 -24.62
CA GLN A 598 24.21 34.04 -25.60
C GLN A 598 23.74 35.51 -25.74
N GLN A 599 22.41 35.72 -25.64
CA GLN A 599 21.78 37.05 -25.73
C GLN A 599 21.86 37.83 -24.41
N SER A 600 22.30 37.21 -23.32
CA SER A 600 22.40 37.84 -22.00
C SER A 600 23.71 38.67 -21.87
N GLN A 601 23.80 39.46 -20.79
CA GLN A 601 25.02 40.23 -20.44
C GLN A 601 26.01 39.39 -19.61
N LEU A 602 25.89 38.06 -19.58
CA LEU A 602 26.80 37.18 -18.85
C LEU A 602 28.20 37.18 -19.47
N HIS A 603 29.23 37.18 -18.65
CA HIS A 603 30.60 36.93 -19.09
C HIS A 603 30.76 35.47 -19.58
N ASP A 604 31.75 35.22 -20.43
CA ASP A 604 31.93 33.92 -21.07
C ASP A 604 32.09 32.78 -20.04
N ASP A 605 32.82 32.98 -18.96
CA ASP A 605 33.02 32.00 -17.90
C ASP A 605 31.70 31.69 -17.14
N GLU A 606 30.87 32.72 -16.89
CA GLU A 606 29.56 32.54 -16.26
C GLU A 606 28.60 31.80 -17.19
N ARG A 607 28.63 32.12 -18.48
CA ARG A 607 27.83 31.46 -19.52
C ARG A 607 28.17 29.98 -19.59
N GLN A 608 29.46 29.63 -19.65
CA GLN A 608 29.87 28.22 -19.68
C GLN A 608 29.44 27.47 -18.42
N ARG A 609 29.58 28.10 -17.25
CA ARG A 609 29.10 27.49 -15.99
C ARG A 609 27.58 27.26 -16.00
N PHE A 610 26.79 28.25 -16.40
CA PHE A 610 25.33 28.12 -16.45
C PHE A 610 24.89 27.03 -17.43
N LEU A 611 25.52 26.93 -18.61
CA LEU A 611 25.23 25.88 -19.57
C LEU A 611 25.61 24.47 -19.04
N GLY A 612 26.69 24.39 -18.26
CA GLY A 612 27.04 23.18 -17.53
C GLY A 612 25.95 22.78 -16.55
N GLU A 613 25.54 23.69 -15.67
CA GLU A 613 24.48 23.49 -14.67
C GLU A 613 23.13 23.08 -15.30
N ILE A 614 22.78 23.69 -16.44
CA ILE A 614 21.55 23.34 -17.16
C ILE A 614 21.63 21.91 -17.72
N ARG A 615 22.77 21.48 -18.28
CA ARG A 615 22.96 20.12 -18.79
C ARG A 615 22.92 19.08 -17.68
N ASP A 616 23.61 19.37 -16.58
CA ASP A 616 23.63 18.52 -15.40
C ASP A 616 22.23 18.42 -14.80
N GLY A 617 21.50 19.54 -14.69
CA GLY A 617 20.12 19.56 -14.23
C GLY A 617 19.17 18.75 -15.11
N LEU A 618 19.32 18.76 -16.44
CA LEU A 618 18.52 17.93 -17.35
C LEU A 618 18.82 16.43 -17.22
N ALA A 619 20.05 16.07 -16.85
CA ALA A 619 20.48 14.70 -16.62
C ALA A 619 20.21 14.22 -15.18
N GLY A 620 19.95 15.15 -14.26
CA GLY A 620 19.78 14.89 -12.83
C GLY A 620 18.52 14.10 -12.50
N TYR A 621 18.50 13.56 -11.30
CA TYR A 621 17.34 12.91 -10.70
C TYR A 621 16.21 13.91 -10.45
N THR A 622 14.96 13.49 -10.45
CA THR A 622 13.82 14.40 -10.22
C THR A 622 13.63 14.77 -8.75
N TYR A 623 14.24 14.06 -7.84
CA TYR A 623 14.20 14.30 -6.39
C TYR A 623 15.44 15.10 -5.93
N LEU A 624 15.46 15.48 -4.64
CA LEU A 624 16.57 16.24 -4.07
C LEU A 624 17.80 15.33 -3.88
N GLU A 625 18.99 15.85 -4.28
CA GLU A 625 20.27 15.15 -4.17
C GLU A 625 21.11 15.64 -2.98
#